data_f1814a60a2a360b90479d130bed26a4a
#
_entry.id   f1814a60a2a360b90479d130bed26a4a
#
_cell.length_a   1.000
_cell.length_b   1.000
_cell.length_c   1.000
_cell.angle_alpha   90.00
_cell.angle_beta   90.00
_cell.angle_gamma   90.00
#
_symmetry.space_group_name_H-M   'P 1'
#
loop_
_entity.id
_entity.type
_entity.pdbx_description
1 polymer ?
#
loop_
_entity_poly.entity_id
_entity_poly.type
_entity_poly.pdbx_seq_one_letter_code
_entity_poly.pdbx_strand_id
1 'polypeptide(L)'
;MTNNVYKILTEDEWRKGKASSKILTKLDLKDGFVHLSKASQLNATLSLYFENEQRVVLLEINLSKIKNNLKYEVSNNPDKRNGKFPHFYCILDTNMISKIWQLERSAFCLPQEVLLQAEQ
;
A
#
# COMPACT_ATOMS: atom_id res chain seq x y z
N MET A 1 -18.94 2.49 -6.98
CA MET A 1 -17.99 2.79 -5.94
C MET A 1 -16.68 2.06 -6.16
N THR A 2 -15.58 2.78 -6.14
CA THR A 2 -14.28 2.17 -6.39
C THR A 2 -13.69 1.66 -5.08
N ASN A 3 -13.24 0.40 -5.08
CA ASN A 3 -12.51 -0.18 -3.95
C ASN A 3 -11.02 -0.02 -4.22
N ASN A 4 -10.52 1.19 -4.02
CA ASN A 4 -9.12 1.49 -4.28
C ASN A 4 -8.20 0.69 -3.36
N VAL A 5 -7.02 0.38 -3.86
CA VAL A 5 -5.98 -0.28 -3.09
C VAL A 5 -4.75 0.61 -3.03
N TYR A 6 -3.96 0.42 -1.96
CA TYR A 6 -2.88 1.34 -1.62
C TYR A 6 -1.61 0.59 -1.26
N LYS A 7 -0.48 1.25 -1.48
CA LYS A 7 0.85 0.77 -1.07
C LYS A 7 1.51 1.85 -0.23
N ILE A 8 2.07 1.47 0.91
CA ILE A 8 2.85 2.38 1.74
C ILE A 8 4.32 2.01 1.60
N LEU A 9 5.15 3.00 1.35
CA LEU A 9 6.60 2.82 1.20
C LEU A 9 7.35 3.78 2.12
N THR A 10 8.54 3.38 2.54
CA THR A 10 9.47 4.34 3.10
C THR A 10 9.95 5.27 1.98
N GLU A 11 10.55 6.40 2.36
CA GLU A 11 11.10 7.31 1.35
C GLU A 11 12.18 6.63 0.50
N ASP A 12 12.99 5.79 1.13
CA ASP A 12 14.06 5.07 0.43
C ASP A 12 13.50 4.07 -0.58
N GLU A 13 12.47 3.32 -0.17
CA GLU A 13 11.79 2.38 -1.06
C GLU A 13 11.17 3.10 -2.26
N TRP A 14 10.57 4.26 -2.03
CA TRP A 14 9.99 5.06 -3.10
C TRP A 14 11.06 5.59 -4.06
N ARG A 15 12.19 6.04 -3.52
CA ARG A 15 13.30 6.51 -4.35
C ARG A 15 13.81 5.41 -5.27
N LYS A 16 13.96 4.20 -4.73
CA LYS A 16 14.38 3.03 -5.52
C LYS A 16 13.32 2.66 -6.55
N GLY A 17 12.05 2.73 -6.16
CA GLY A 17 10.94 2.45 -7.07
C GLY A 17 10.89 3.40 -8.25
N LYS A 18 11.09 4.70 -8.00
CA LYS A 18 11.13 5.69 -9.09
C LYS A 18 12.28 5.42 -10.04
N ALA A 19 13.44 5.07 -9.52
CA ALA A 19 14.62 4.81 -10.33
C ALA A 19 14.48 3.58 -11.22
N SER A 20 13.84 2.53 -10.71
CA SER A 20 13.68 1.25 -11.42
C SER A 20 12.38 1.13 -12.19
N SER A 21 11.43 2.02 -11.97
CA SER A 21 10.04 1.95 -12.46
C SER A 21 9.25 0.77 -11.90
N LYS A 22 9.77 0.09 -10.88
CA LYS A 22 9.11 -1.05 -10.26
C LYS A 22 9.02 -0.85 -8.76
N ILE A 23 7.83 -1.10 -8.22
CA ILE A 23 7.57 -0.97 -6.79
C ILE A 23 7.65 -2.37 -6.17
N LEU A 24 8.72 -2.61 -5.41
CA LEU A 24 8.96 -3.92 -4.83
C LEU A 24 9.78 -3.75 -3.56
N THR A 25 9.22 -4.16 -2.43
CA THR A 25 9.92 -4.11 -1.14
C THR A 25 10.59 -5.44 -0.85
N LYS A 26 11.43 -5.46 0.19
CA LYS A 26 12.05 -6.72 0.63
C LYS A 26 11.02 -7.74 1.06
N LEU A 27 9.96 -7.28 1.72
CA LEU A 27 8.87 -8.17 2.15
C LEU A 27 8.13 -8.74 0.96
N ASP A 28 7.89 -7.94 -0.07
CA ASP A 28 7.24 -8.40 -1.30
C ASP A 28 8.07 -9.50 -1.97
N LEU A 29 9.40 -9.31 -2.04
CA LEU A 29 10.30 -10.32 -2.60
C LEU A 29 10.26 -11.61 -1.80
N LYS A 30 10.27 -11.49 -0.48
CA LYS A 30 10.25 -12.65 0.42
C LYS A 30 8.97 -13.46 0.26
N ASP A 31 7.84 -12.78 0.18
CA ASP A 31 6.53 -13.44 0.18
C ASP A 31 6.02 -13.81 -1.22
N GLY A 32 6.64 -13.27 -2.26
CA GLY A 32 6.30 -13.62 -3.63
C GLY A 32 5.09 -12.88 -4.22
N PHE A 33 4.68 -11.79 -3.61
CA PHE A 33 3.61 -10.93 -4.10
C PHE A 33 3.74 -9.54 -3.51
N VAL A 34 3.13 -8.56 -4.17
CA VAL A 34 3.13 -7.18 -3.67
C VAL A 34 2.04 -7.03 -2.61
N HIS A 35 2.43 -6.56 -1.43
CA HIS A 35 1.50 -6.33 -0.32
C HIS A 35 0.82 -4.98 -0.50
N LEU A 36 -0.50 -5.01 -0.57
CA LEU A 36 -1.32 -3.81 -0.68
C LEU A 36 -2.30 -3.74 0.49
N SER A 37 -2.99 -2.63 0.63
CA SER A 37 -3.98 -2.43 1.70
C SER A 37 -5.23 -1.78 1.12
N LYS A 38 -6.38 -2.13 1.68
CA LYS A 38 -7.61 -1.36 1.47
C LYS A 38 -7.52 -0.09 2.32
N ALA A 39 -8.30 0.94 1.98
CA ALA A 39 -8.29 2.19 2.73
C ALA A 39 -8.54 1.98 4.23
N SER A 40 -9.47 1.10 4.58
CA SER A 40 -9.80 0.81 5.98
C SER A 40 -8.67 0.14 6.76
N GLN A 41 -7.67 -0.39 6.06
CA GLN A 41 -6.55 -1.10 6.70
C GLN A 41 -5.31 -0.23 6.89
N LEU A 42 -5.29 0.98 6.31
CA LEU A 42 -4.09 1.81 6.27
C LEU A 42 -3.62 2.28 7.65
N ASN A 43 -4.53 2.66 8.54
CA ASN A 43 -4.14 3.10 9.88
C ASN A 43 -3.42 2.00 10.65
N ALA A 44 -3.92 0.79 10.60
CA ALA A 44 -3.28 -0.34 11.26
C ALA A 44 -1.93 -0.66 10.63
N THR A 45 -1.83 -0.60 9.30
CA THR A 45 -0.58 -0.84 8.60
C THR A 45 0.48 0.19 8.99
N LEU A 46 0.10 1.47 9.06
CA LEU A 46 1.01 2.53 9.50
C LEU A 46 1.51 2.29 10.92
N SER A 47 0.61 1.93 11.83
CA SER A 47 0.99 1.67 13.23
C SER A 47 1.88 0.45 13.40
N LEU A 48 1.60 -0.63 12.68
CA LEU A 48 2.30 -1.89 12.86
C LEU A 48 3.66 -1.94 12.17
N TYR A 49 3.79 -1.33 11.01
CA TYR A 49 4.99 -1.51 10.19
C TYR A 49 5.81 -0.24 9.96
N PHE A 50 5.24 0.93 10.24
CA PHE A 50 5.89 2.20 9.93
C PHE A 50 6.01 3.13 11.14
N GLU A 51 5.86 2.61 12.35
CA GLU A 51 5.86 3.45 13.54
C GLU A 51 7.19 4.19 13.79
N ASN A 52 8.29 3.66 13.27
CA ASN A 52 9.60 4.26 13.42
C ASN A 52 10.02 5.17 12.28
N GLU A 53 9.16 5.32 11.27
CA GLU A 53 9.45 6.15 10.11
C GLU A 53 8.99 7.58 10.34
N GLN A 54 9.85 8.55 9.98
CA GLN A 54 9.47 9.97 10.06
C GLN A 54 8.55 10.37 8.92
N ARG A 55 8.75 9.78 7.76
CA ARG A 55 7.96 10.05 6.56
C ARG A 55 7.73 8.76 5.81
N VAL A 56 6.54 8.68 5.23
CA VAL A 56 6.20 7.56 4.35
C VAL A 56 5.54 8.11 3.09
N VAL A 57 5.50 7.28 2.05
CA VAL A 57 4.84 7.61 0.79
C VAL A 57 3.65 6.69 0.64
N LEU A 58 2.48 7.27 0.42
CA LEU A 58 1.25 6.54 0.20
C LEU A 58 0.93 6.58 -1.29
N LEU A 59 0.77 5.42 -1.89
CA LEU A 59 0.43 5.28 -3.30
C LEU A 59 -0.98 4.73 -3.43
N GLU A 60 -1.77 5.37 -4.29
CA GLU A 60 -3.05 4.79 -4.71
C GLU A 60 -2.81 4.08 -6.04
N ILE A 61 -3.21 2.81 -6.11
CA ILE A 61 -2.94 1.98 -7.27
C ILE A 61 -4.21 1.90 -8.13
N ASN A 62 -4.03 2.03 -9.44
CA ASN A 62 -5.13 1.96 -10.39
C ASN A 62 -5.65 0.52 -10.49
N LEU A 63 -6.80 0.27 -9.87
CA LEU A 63 -7.36 -1.08 -9.77
C LEU A 63 -7.58 -1.73 -11.13
N SER A 64 -7.98 -0.96 -12.13
CA SER A 64 -8.24 -1.51 -13.46
C SER A 64 -7.00 -2.10 -14.11
N LYS A 65 -5.82 -1.63 -13.71
CA LYS A 65 -4.54 -2.11 -14.28
C LYS A 65 -4.00 -3.34 -13.56
N ILE A 66 -4.51 -3.67 -12.38
CA ILE A 66 -3.97 -4.76 -11.57
C ILE A 66 -4.98 -5.88 -11.28
N LYS A 67 -6.25 -5.69 -11.59
CA LYS A 67 -7.33 -6.59 -11.16
C LYS A 67 -7.14 -8.06 -11.58
N ASN A 68 -6.49 -8.31 -12.72
CA ASN A 68 -6.33 -9.67 -13.24
C ASN A 68 -5.40 -10.54 -12.40
N ASN A 69 -4.49 -9.92 -11.64
CA ASN A 69 -3.52 -10.62 -10.80
C ASN A 69 -3.67 -10.26 -9.34
N LEU A 70 -4.79 -9.67 -8.97
CA LEU A 70 -5.06 -9.24 -7.61
C LEU A 70 -5.92 -10.27 -6.89
N LYS A 71 -5.46 -10.70 -5.70
CA LYS A 71 -6.21 -11.62 -4.84
C LYS A 71 -6.36 -11.02 -3.46
N TYR A 72 -7.51 -11.22 -2.86
CA TYR A 72 -7.76 -10.80 -1.48
C TYR A 72 -7.58 -11.99 -0.56
N GLU A 73 -6.56 -11.94 0.27
CA GLU A 73 -6.14 -13.08 1.08
C GLU A 73 -5.87 -12.67 2.53
N VAL A 74 -5.98 -13.63 3.44
CA VAL A 74 -5.63 -13.42 4.84
C VAL A 74 -4.12 -13.24 4.94
N SER A 75 -3.67 -12.35 5.85
CA SER A 75 -2.25 -12.13 6.08
C SER A 75 -1.55 -13.41 6.52
N ASN A 76 -0.38 -13.68 5.96
CA ASN A 76 0.45 -14.84 6.35
C ASN A 76 1.04 -14.68 7.74
N ASN A 77 1.22 -13.45 8.20
CA ASN A 77 1.74 -13.17 9.53
C ASN A 77 0.57 -12.82 10.44
N PRO A 78 0.34 -13.59 11.51
CA PRO A 78 -0.71 -13.25 12.45
C PRO A 78 -0.34 -11.94 13.14
N ASP A 79 -1.00 -10.88 12.74
CA ASP A 79 -0.89 -9.58 13.36
C ASP A 79 -2.28 -9.13 13.79
N LYS A 80 -2.40 -7.91 14.30
CA LYS A 80 -3.67 -7.42 14.83
C LYS A 80 -4.61 -6.88 13.76
N ARG A 81 -4.22 -6.96 12.50
CA ARG A 81 -5.07 -6.50 11.41
C ARG A 81 -6.09 -7.58 11.06
N ASN A 82 -7.31 -7.16 10.80
CA ASN A 82 -8.40 -8.07 10.47
C ASN A 82 -8.72 -8.04 8.98
N GLY A 83 -9.28 -9.15 8.49
CA GLY A 83 -9.79 -9.26 7.14
C GLY A 83 -8.76 -9.68 6.13
N LYS A 84 -9.16 -9.62 4.89
CA LYS A 84 -8.34 -10.00 3.75
C LYS A 84 -7.65 -8.78 3.17
N PHE A 85 -6.42 -8.97 2.74
CA PHE A 85 -5.58 -7.93 2.15
C PHE A 85 -5.42 -8.18 0.67
N PRO A 86 -5.39 -7.11 -0.14
CA PRO A 86 -5.11 -7.28 -1.57
C PRO A 86 -3.65 -7.63 -1.77
N HIS A 87 -3.40 -8.75 -2.44
CA HIS A 87 -2.06 -9.22 -2.81
C HIS A 87 -1.96 -9.26 -4.33
N PHE A 88 -0.97 -8.57 -4.88
CA PHE A 88 -0.79 -8.47 -6.32
C PHE A 88 0.31 -9.41 -6.78
N TYR A 89 -0.05 -10.36 -7.62
CA TYR A 89 0.84 -11.45 -8.07
C TYR A 89 1.48 -11.15 -9.43
N CYS A 90 1.93 -9.93 -9.60
CA CYS A 90 2.63 -9.52 -10.81
C CYS A 90 3.57 -8.36 -10.46
N ILE A 91 4.25 -7.81 -11.46
CA ILE A 91 5.14 -6.67 -11.24
C ILE A 91 4.31 -5.40 -11.14
N LEU A 92 4.48 -4.66 -10.03
CA LEU A 92 3.84 -3.36 -9.87
C LEU A 92 4.72 -2.30 -10.47
N ASP A 93 4.26 -1.71 -11.56
CA ASP A 93 4.97 -0.70 -12.31
C ASP A 93 4.51 0.69 -11.86
N THR A 94 5.40 1.69 -11.94
CA THR A 94 5.04 3.06 -11.55
C THR A 94 3.91 3.64 -12.37
N ASN A 95 3.69 3.17 -13.59
CA ASN A 95 2.56 3.64 -14.41
C ASN A 95 1.20 3.13 -13.93
N MET A 96 1.19 2.23 -12.97
CA MET A 96 -0.05 1.73 -12.36
C MET A 96 -0.50 2.57 -11.16
N ILE A 97 0.29 3.57 -10.78
CA ILE A 97 -0.01 4.48 -9.67
C ILE A 97 -0.92 5.59 -10.17
N SER A 98 -2.05 5.81 -9.48
CA SER A 98 -2.97 6.90 -9.83
C SER A 98 -2.73 8.16 -9.02
N LYS A 99 -2.31 8.03 -7.77
CA LYS A 99 -2.04 9.17 -6.89
C LYS A 99 -0.91 8.87 -5.91
N ILE A 100 -0.21 9.92 -5.49
CA ILE A 100 0.92 9.83 -4.56
C ILE A 100 0.76 10.90 -3.49
N TRP A 101 0.91 10.51 -2.22
CA TRP A 101 0.93 11.44 -1.09
C TRP A 101 2.16 11.18 -0.24
N GLN A 102 2.73 12.26 0.30
CA GLN A 102 3.78 12.16 1.31
C GLN A 102 3.17 12.46 2.68
N LEU A 103 3.40 11.56 3.63
CA LEU A 103 2.85 11.68 4.98
C LEU A 103 3.99 11.84 5.98
N GLU A 104 3.84 12.76 6.92
CA GLU A 104 4.81 12.96 8.00
C GLU A 104 4.28 12.35 9.29
N ARG A 105 5.20 11.80 10.10
CA ARG A 105 4.84 11.10 11.34
C ARG A 105 4.02 11.93 12.30
N SER A 106 4.42 13.20 12.48
CA SER A 106 3.72 14.11 13.40
C SER A 106 2.28 14.39 12.99
N ALA A 107 1.94 14.04 11.76
CA ALA A 107 0.62 14.27 11.19
C ALA A 107 0.23 13.10 10.26
N PHE A 108 0.41 11.87 10.74
CA PHE A 108 -0.04 10.70 9.98
C PHE A 108 -1.56 10.69 9.93
N CYS A 109 -2.07 11.63 9.17
CA CYS A 109 -3.49 11.78 8.92
C CYS A 109 -3.72 11.43 7.45
N LEU A 110 -4.59 10.46 7.20
CA LEU A 110 -4.88 10.07 5.83
C LEU A 110 -5.54 11.21 5.08
N PRO A 111 -5.27 11.38 3.78
CA PRO A 111 -5.99 12.35 2.98
C PRO A 111 -7.50 12.13 3.05
N GLN A 112 -8.26 13.21 2.98
CA GLN A 112 -9.72 13.12 3.10
C GLN A 112 -10.33 12.15 2.08
N GLU A 113 -9.82 12.14 0.87
CA GLU A 113 -10.28 11.23 -0.17
C GLU A 113 -10.14 9.77 0.26
N VAL A 114 -9.03 9.45 0.94
CA VAL A 114 -8.77 8.09 1.41
C VAL A 114 -9.66 7.76 2.60
N LEU A 115 -9.86 8.72 3.50
CA LEU A 115 -10.77 8.53 4.65
C LEU A 115 -12.19 8.23 4.20
N LEU A 116 -12.67 8.90 3.16
CA LEU A 116 -13.99 8.65 2.62
C LEU A 116 -14.12 7.24 2.06
N GLN A 117 -13.07 6.71 1.46
CA GLN A 117 -13.04 5.32 0.99
C GLN A 117 -13.11 4.35 2.18
N ALA A 118 -12.44 4.67 3.27
CA ALA A 118 -12.40 3.80 4.45
C ALA A 118 -13.75 3.67 5.16
N GLU A 119 -14.63 4.66 4.99
CA GLU A 119 -15.97 4.65 5.58
C GLU A 119 -16.97 3.82 4.79
N GLN A 120 -16.57 3.35 3.66
CA GLN A 120 -17.41 2.51 2.80
C GLN A 120 -17.01 1.03 2.95
#